data_a86131c0027e8a69c632a61086040e9a
#
_entry.id   a86131c0027e8a69c632a61086040e9a
#
_cell.length_a   1.000
_cell.length_b   1.000
_cell.length_c   1.000
_cell.angle_alpha   90.00
_cell.angle_beta   90.00
_cell.angle_gamma   90.00
#
_symmetry.space_group_name_H-M   'P 1'
#
loop_
_entity.id
_entity.type
_entity.pdbx_description
1 polymer ?
#
loop_
_entity_poly.entity_id
_entity_poly.type
_entity_poly.pdbx_seq_one_letter_code
_entity_poly.pdbx_strand_id
1 'polypeptide(L)'
;MNDFILSCCSTADLTEEHFNSRNISYICFHYELNGKEYEDDLGKSVPFDQFYLALQNGASAKTSQVNADEFEHYFESFLKEGKDILHVTLSSGISGVINSAMIAKETLEERYPERKIYIVDSLGASSGYGLFMNRLADLRDNGYRSEER
;
A
#
# COMPACT_ATOMS: atom_id res chain seq x y z
N MET A 1 15.02 -13.71 13.65
CA MET A 1 14.67 -13.17 12.31
C MET A 1 13.45 -12.28 12.47
N ASN A 2 13.56 -11.05 12.02
CA ASN A 2 12.41 -10.12 12.05
C ASN A 2 11.48 -10.46 10.89
N ASP A 3 10.50 -11.30 11.16
CA ASP A 3 9.57 -11.78 10.14
C ASP A 3 8.29 -10.95 10.17
N PHE A 4 8.41 -9.70 9.74
CA PHE A 4 7.25 -8.83 9.54
C PHE A 4 7.08 -8.49 8.06
N ILE A 5 5.86 -8.19 7.68
CA ILE A 5 5.51 -7.72 6.34
C ILE A 5 5.74 -6.21 6.27
N LEU A 6 6.62 -5.78 5.37
CA LEU A 6 6.73 -4.39 4.97
C LEU A 6 5.76 -4.12 3.83
N SER A 7 4.84 -3.19 4.04
CA SER A 7 3.69 -2.97 3.17
C SER A 7 3.44 -1.49 2.89
N CYS A 8 2.88 -1.21 1.72
CA CYS A 8 2.45 0.13 1.31
C CYS A 8 1.24 0.06 0.36
N CYS A 9 0.85 1.21 -0.19
CA CYS A 9 -0.13 1.29 -1.27
C CYS A 9 0.56 1.38 -2.63
N SER A 10 -0.15 1.03 -3.71
CA SER A 10 0.34 1.16 -5.09
C SER A 10 0.82 2.58 -5.44
N THR A 11 0.29 3.59 -4.75
CA THR A 11 0.64 5.02 -4.90
C THR A 11 2.08 5.38 -4.50
N ALA A 12 2.88 4.41 -4.01
CA ALA A 12 4.33 4.56 -3.89
C ALA A 12 5.04 4.59 -5.25
N ASP A 13 4.32 4.23 -6.32
CA ASP A 13 4.74 4.32 -7.73
C ASP A 13 6.09 3.63 -8.03
N LEU A 14 6.37 2.54 -7.33
CA LEU A 14 7.45 1.63 -7.66
C LEU A 14 6.96 0.60 -8.70
N THR A 15 7.87 0.03 -9.47
CA THR A 15 7.52 -1.05 -10.40
C THR A 15 7.23 -2.34 -9.64
N GLU A 16 6.42 -3.22 -10.24
CA GLU A 16 6.17 -4.54 -9.66
C GLU A 16 7.47 -5.34 -9.42
N GLU A 17 8.38 -5.28 -10.39
CA GLU A 17 9.70 -5.91 -10.26
C GLU A 17 10.45 -5.39 -9.03
N HIS A 18 10.40 -4.06 -8.77
CA HIS A 18 11.04 -3.46 -7.62
C HIS A 18 10.38 -3.91 -6.32
N PHE A 19 9.05 -3.89 -6.22
CA PHE A 19 8.33 -4.39 -5.06
C PHE A 19 8.70 -5.84 -4.75
N ASN A 20 8.72 -6.70 -5.76
CA ASN A 20 9.05 -8.12 -5.61
C ASN A 20 10.51 -8.33 -5.21
N SER A 21 11.46 -7.62 -5.83
CA SER A 21 12.89 -7.74 -5.54
C SER A 21 13.25 -7.32 -4.11
N ARG A 22 12.49 -6.36 -3.56
CA ARG A 22 12.68 -5.86 -2.20
C ARG A 22 11.74 -6.51 -1.18
N ASN A 23 10.92 -7.47 -1.60
CA ASN A 23 9.92 -8.12 -0.75
C ASN A 23 9.06 -7.09 0.00
N ILE A 24 8.51 -6.13 -0.73
CA ILE A 24 7.55 -5.13 -0.27
C ILE A 24 6.18 -5.52 -0.81
N SER A 25 5.21 -5.72 0.09
CA SER A 25 3.83 -5.98 -0.28
C SER A 25 3.09 -4.66 -0.54
N TYR A 26 2.14 -4.65 -1.45
CA TYR A 26 1.34 -3.45 -1.71
C TYR A 26 -0.13 -3.79 -1.90
N ILE A 27 -0.98 -2.85 -1.50
CA ILE A 27 -2.42 -2.88 -1.76
C ILE A 27 -2.76 -1.81 -2.80
N CYS A 28 -3.61 -2.15 -3.76
CA CYS A 28 -3.93 -1.29 -4.89
C CYS A 28 -4.98 -0.25 -4.53
N PHE A 29 -4.75 1.01 -4.90
CA PHE A 29 -5.79 2.02 -5.04
C PHE A 29 -6.68 1.66 -6.21
N HIS A 30 -7.79 2.38 -6.35
CA HIS A 30 -8.72 2.22 -7.45
C HIS A 30 -8.78 3.51 -8.28
N TYR A 31 -9.15 3.36 -9.54
CA TYR A 31 -9.48 4.48 -10.40
C TYR A 31 -10.60 4.12 -11.37
N GLU A 32 -11.38 5.11 -11.72
CA GLU A 32 -12.38 5.02 -12.77
C GLU A 32 -11.83 5.66 -14.05
N LEU A 33 -11.94 4.98 -15.17
CA LEU A 33 -11.61 5.50 -16.48
C LEU A 33 -12.83 5.33 -17.41
N ASN A 34 -13.40 6.45 -17.86
CA ASN A 34 -14.63 6.47 -18.66
C ASN A 34 -15.78 5.65 -18.06
N GLY A 35 -16.00 5.75 -16.75
CA GLY A 35 -17.08 5.06 -16.05
C GLY A 35 -16.83 3.59 -15.73
N LYS A 36 -15.65 3.07 -16.05
CA LYS A 36 -15.24 1.71 -15.67
C LYS A 36 -14.16 1.76 -14.59
N GLU A 37 -14.38 0.98 -13.52
CA GLU A 37 -13.45 0.89 -12.39
C GLU A 37 -12.32 -0.11 -12.64
N TYR A 38 -11.13 0.25 -12.21
CA TYR A 38 -9.92 -0.55 -12.27
C TYR A 38 -9.13 -0.43 -10.96
N GLU A 39 -8.33 -1.44 -10.65
CA GLU A 39 -7.28 -1.33 -9.65
C GLU A 39 -6.03 -0.66 -10.24
N ASP A 40 -5.36 0.16 -9.45
CA ASP A 40 -4.00 0.62 -9.76
C ASP A 40 -3.01 -0.52 -9.49
N ASP A 41 -3.00 -1.46 -10.43
CA ASP A 41 -2.18 -2.67 -10.39
C ASP A 41 -0.82 -2.51 -11.10
N LEU A 42 -0.30 -1.30 -11.10
CA LEU A 42 1.00 -0.92 -11.70
C LEU A 42 1.05 -1.10 -13.21
N GLY A 43 -0.09 -0.92 -13.88
CA GLY A 43 -0.18 -0.95 -15.34
C GLY A 43 -0.43 -2.33 -15.95
N LYS A 44 -0.80 -3.32 -15.16
CA LYS A 44 -1.13 -4.67 -15.67
C LYS A 44 -2.47 -4.68 -16.41
N SER A 45 -3.53 -4.19 -15.77
CA SER A 45 -4.89 -4.14 -16.37
C SER A 45 -5.00 -3.09 -17.45
N VAL A 46 -4.41 -1.92 -17.24
CA VAL A 46 -4.35 -0.84 -18.24
C VAL A 46 -2.91 -0.35 -18.31
N PRO A 47 -2.17 -0.67 -19.38
CA PRO A 47 -0.82 -0.16 -19.58
C PRO A 47 -0.75 1.37 -19.54
N PHE A 48 0.34 1.91 -18.98
CA PHE A 48 0.47 3.35 -18.74
C PHE A 48 0.32 4.18 -20.02
N ASP A 49 0.88 3.73 -21.14
CA ASP A 49 0.75 4.39 -22.44
C ASP A 49 -0.71 4.46 -22.89
N GLN A 50 -1.48 3.40 -22.70
CA GLN A 50 -2.91 3.36 -23.03
C GLN A 50 -3.72 4.28 -22.11
N PHE A 51 -3.41 4.32 -20.80
CA PHE A 51 -4.04 5.21 -19.86
C PHE A 51 -3.84 6.68 -20.23
N TYR A 52 -2.60 7.09 -20.50
CA TYR A 52 -2.29 8.47 -20.89
C TYR A 52 -2.82 8.83 -22.25
N LEU A 53 -2.83 7.90 -23.21
CA LEU A 53 -3.47 8.11 -24.51
C LEU A 53 -4.98 8.35 -24.37
N ALA A 54 -5.65 7.59 -23.49
CA ALA A 54 -7.06 7.79 -23.22
C ALA A 54 -7.32 9.19 -22.65
N LEU A 55 -6.52 9.66 -21.70
CA LEU A 55 -6.61 11.01 -21.14
C LEU A 55 -6.39 12.10 -22.21
N GLN A 56 -5.41 11.94 -23.08
CA GLN A 56 -5.18 12.87 -24.21
C GLN A 56 -6.36 12.93 -25.16
N ASN A 57 -7.10 11.84 -25.31
CA ASN A 57 -8.32 11.76 -26.12
C ASN A 57 -9.58 12.20 -25.36
N GLY A 58 -9.45 12.82 -24.19
CA GLY A 58 -10.55 13.41 -23.43
C GLY A 58 -11.26 12.44 -22.48
N ALA A 59 -10.66 11.29 -22.15
CA ALA A 59 -11.22 10.39 -21.15
C ALA A 59 -11.27 11.05 -19.77
N SER A 60 -12.36 10.79 -19.03
CA SER A 60 -12.49 11.16 -17.63
C SER A 60 -11.83 10.11 -16.75
N ALA A 61 -11.00 10.55 -15.79
CA ALA A 61 -10.43 9.68 -14.78
C ALA A 61 -10.67 10.25 -13.37
N LYS A 62 -10.99 9.36 -12.43
CA LYS A 62 -11.14 9.67 -11.01
C LYS A 62 -10.44 8.59 -10.20
N THR A 63 -9.80 8.97 -9.11
CA THR A 63 -9.16 8.03 -8.19
C THR A 63 -10.02 7.80 -6.96
N SER A 64 -9.95 6.62 -6.39
CA SER A 64 -10.52 6.30 -5.08
C SER A 64 -9.50 5.54 -4.23
N GLN A 65 -9.55 5.80 -2.92
CA GLN A 65 -8.65 5.18 -1.96
C GLN A 65 -9.12 3.76 -1.60
N VAL A 66 -8.22 2.99 -1.00
CA VAL A 66 -8.54 1.71 -0.38
C VAL A 66 -9.46 1.92 0.81
N ASN A 67 -10.54 1.14 0.90
CA ASN A 67 -11.46 1.20 2.02
C ASN A 67 -11.04 0.27 3.18
N ALA A 68 -11.73 0.38 4.33
CA ALA A 68 -11.38 -0.39 5.53
C ALA A 68 -11.57 -1.90 5.34
N ASP A 69 -12.60 -2.34 4.62
CA ASP A 69 -12.85 -3.77 4.38
C ASP A 69 -11.76 -4.39 3.51
N GLU A 70 -11.27 -3.67 2.51
CA GLU A 70 -10.15 -4.10 1.67
C GLU A 70 -8.87 -4.24 2.50
N PHE A 71 -8.57 -3.27 3.36
CA PHE A 71 -7.44 -3.36 4.28
C PHE A 71 -7.59 -4.52 5.25
N GLU A 72 -8.78 -4.75 5.79
CA GLU A 72 -9.02 -5.86 6.71
C GLU A 72 -8.69 -7.19 6.03
N HIS A 73 -9.21 -7.45 4.84
CA HIS A 73 -8.91 -8.68 4.08
C HIS A 73 -7.42 -8.81 3.77
N TYR A 74 -6.80 -7.72 3.34
CA TYR A 74 -5.38 -7.68 2.97
C TYR A 74 -4.48 -7.97 4.17
N PHE A 75 -4.67 -7.27 5.29
CA PHE A 75 -3.87 -7.49 6.50
C PHE A 75 -4.13 -8.86 7.12
N GLU A 76 -5.38 -9.30 7.15
CA GLU A 76 -5.74 -10.58 7.76
C GLU A 76 -5.01 -11.75 7.09
N SER A 77 -4.77 -11.70 5.80
CA SER A 77 -4.03 -12.74 5.08
C SER A 77 -2.64 -12.99 5.68
N PHE A 78 -1.95 -11.94 6.10
CA PHE A 78 -0.62 -12.03 6.72
C PHE A 78 -0.70 -12.44 8.20
N LEU A 79 -1.70 -11.93 8.93
CA LEU A 79 -1.89 -12.27 10.34
C LEU A 79 -2.21 -13.76 10.52
N LYS A 80 -2.98 -14.36 9.61
CA LYS A 80 -3.24 -15.81 9.58
C LYS A 80 -1.98 -16.64 9.39
N GLU A 81 -0.97 -16.09 8.72
CA GLU A 81 0.35 -16.71 8.58
C GLU A 81 1.26 -16.47 9.79
N GLY A 82 0.77 -15.79 10.82
CA GLY A 82 1.53 -15.48 12.03
C GLY A 82 2.54 -14.34 11.88
N LYS A 83 2.33 -13.45 10.92
CA LYS A 83 3.23 -12.33 10.63
C LYS A 83 2.70 -11.01 11.16
N ASP A 84 3.59 -10.20 11.70
CA ASP A 84 3.31 -8.80 12.02
C ASP A 84 3.42 -7.92 10.76
N ILE A 85 2.85 -6.73 10.80
CA ILE A 85 2.78 -5.84 9.64
C ILE A 85 3.29 -4.45 10.00
N LEU A 86 4.16 -3.90 9.16
CA LEU A 86 4.47 -2.47 9.11
C LEU A 86 3.94 -1.93 7.78
N HIS A 87 2.83 -1.19 7.85
CA HIS A 87 2.19 -0.59 6.68
C HIS A 87 2.41 0.93 6.66
N VAL A 88 2.89 1.42 5.54
CA VAL A 88 3.12 2.84 5.31
C VAL A 88 2.11 3.37 4.32
N THR A 89 1.44 4.46 4.67
CA THR A 89 0.38 5.04 3.84
C THR A 89 0.87 6.24 3.02
N LEU A 90 0.14 6.54 1.96
CA LEU A 90 0.19 7.83 1.29
C LEU A 90 -0.06 8.94 2.31
N SER A 91 0.56 10.11 2.12
CA SER A 91 0.44 11.25 3.03
C SER A 91 -1.01 11.55 3.43
N SER A 92 -1.24 11.70 4.73
CA SER A 92 -2.53 12.12 5.29
C SER A 92 -2.96 13.53 4.85
N GLY A 93 -2.03 14.34 4.37
CA GLY A 93 -2.30 15.65 3.77
C GLY A 93 -2.92 15.57 2.37
N ILE A 94 -2.91 14.40 1.73
CA ILE A 94 -3.42 14.18 0.37
C ILE A 94 -4.64 13.26 0.38
N SER A 95 -4.66 12.25 1.25
CA SER A 95 -5.70 11.20 1.27
C SER A 95 -6.08 10.80 2.69
N GLY A 96 -7.33 10.42 2.87
CA GLY A 96 -7.84 9.83 4.11
C GLY A 96 -7.54 8.34 4.26
N VAL A 97 -6.74 7.74 3.39
CA VAL A 97 -6.47 6.29 3.36
C VAL A 97 -5.92 5.75 4.68
N ILE A 98 -5.14 6.56 5.42
CA ILE A 98 -4.63 6.16 6.74
C ILE A 98 -5.76 5.84 7.73
N ASN A 99 -6.89 6.56 7.67
CA ASN A 99 -8.04 6.30 8.54
C ASN A 99 -8.66 4.93 8.24
N SER A 100 -8.76 4.55 6.97
CA SER A 100 -9.24 3.22 6.55
C SER A 100 -8.31 2.11 7.06
N ALA A 101 -7.00 2.31 6.98
CA ALA A 101 -6.01 1.37 7.51
C ALA A 101 -6.09 1.26 9.05
N MET A 102 -6.30 2.38 9.75
CA MET A 102 -6.44 2.39 11.22
C MET A 102 -7.70 1.66 11.67
N ILE A 103 -8.82 1.81 10.99
CA ILE A 103 -10.08 1.08 11.28
C ILE A 103 -9.84 -0.43 11.14
N ALA A 104 -9.23 -0.86 10.04
CA ALA A 104 -8.89 -2.27 9.83
C ALA A 104 -7.94 -2.81 10.91
N LYS A 105 -6.93 -2.02 11.31
CA LYS A 105 -6.02 -2.36 12.39
C LYS A 105 -6.76 -2.62 13.69
N GLU A 106 -7.63 -1.70 14.13
CA GLU A 106 -8.40 -1.84 15.39
C GLU A 106 -9.24 -3.12 15.38
N THR A 107 -9.96 -3.39 14.29
CA THR A 107 -10.76 -4.61 14.13
C THR A 107 -9.91 -5.87 14.21
N LEU A 108 -8.74 -5.87 13.57
CA LEU A 108 -7.87 -7.06 13.51
C LEU A 108 -7.07 -7.28 14.80
N GLU A 109 -6.69 -6.24 15.53
CA GLU A 109 -6.01 -6.38 16.82
C GLU A 109 -6.88 -7.03 17.89
N GLU A 110 -8.20 -6.83 17.83
CA GLU A 110 -9.16 -7.55 18.69
C GLU A 110 -9.23 -9.04 18.34
N ARG A 111 -9.12 -9.37 17.05
CA ARG A 111 -9.22 -10.75 16.53
C ARG A 111 -7.90 -11.52 16.64
N TYR A 112 -6.77 -10.81 16.54
CA TYR A 112 -5.41 -11.37 16.58
C TYR A 112 -4.54 -10.64 17.61
N PRO A 113 -4.84 -10.77 18.94
CA PRO A 113 -4.20 -9.99 19.99
C PRO A 113 -2.69 -10.24 20.13
N GLU A 114 -2.19 -11.35 19.62
CA GLU A 114 -0.76 -11.69 19.63
C GLU A 114 0.01 -11.09 18.45
N ARG A 115 -0.69 -10.49 17.48
CA ARG A 115 -0.07 -9.88 16.30
C ARG A 115 -0.05 -8.37 16.41
N LYS A 116 0.92 -7.74 15.71
CA LYS A 116 1.10 -6.29 15.70
C LYS A 116 0.93 -5.75 14.28
N ILE A 117 0.17 -4.66 14.18
CA ILE A 117 0.03 -3.87 12.96
C ILE A 117 0.48 -2.45 13.29
N TYR A 118 1.55 -2.00 12.64
CA TYR A 118 2.01 -0.62 12.72
C TYR A 118 1.60 0.12 11.46
N ILE A 119 0.92 1.25 11.61
CA ILE A 119 0.52 2.13 10.51
C ILE A 119 1.33 3.42 10.61
N VAL A 120 2.04 3.76 9.55
CA VAL A 120 2.90 4.95 9.47
C VAL A 120 2.47 5.83 8.31
N ASP A 121 2.30 7.13 8.59
CA ASP A 121 2.10 8.15 7.57
C ASP A 121 3.46 8.47 6.92
N SER A 122 3.56 8.28 5.60
CA SER A 122 4.81 8.60 4.88
C SER A 122 5.09 10.10 4.79
N LEU A 123 4.05 10.94 4.94
CA LEU A 123 4.10 12.37 4.66
C LEU A 123 4.60 12.68 3.24
N GLY A 124 4.48 11.72 2.34
CA GLY A 124 4.96 11.77 0.96
C GLY A 124 3.97 11.18 -0.04
N ALA A 125 4.30 11.33 -1.30
CA ALA A 125 3.54 10.83 -2.43
C ALA A 125 4.50 10.37 -3.54
N SER A 126 4.03 9.44 -4.40
CA SER A 126 4.75 8.99 -5.59
C SER A 126 6.21 8.61 -5.27
N SER A 127 7.17 9.13 -6.00
CA SER A 127 8.59 8.79 -5.85
C SER A 127 9.17 9.09 -4.45
N GLY A 128 8.71 10.15 -3.78
CA GLY A 128 9.09 10.42 -2.39
C GLY A 128 8.61 9.35 -1.43
N TYR A 129 7.40 8.87 -1.61
CA TYR A 129 6.83 7.74 -0.87
C TYR A 129 7.58 6.44 -1.22
N GLY A 130 7.86 6.19 -2.50
CA GLY A 130 8.63 5.04 -2.95
C GLY A 130 10.05 5.00 -2.38
N LEU A 131 10.74 6.15 -2.34
CA LEU A 131 12.06 6.28 -1.72
C LEU A 131 12.02 5.96 -0.22
N PHE A 132 10.99 6.41 0.49
CA PHE A 132 10.78 6.08 1.89
C PHE A 132 10.62 4.58 2.10
N MET A 133 9.83 3.90 1.26
CA MET A 133 9.65 2.45 1.30
C MET A 133 10.98 1.72 1.06
N ASN A 134 11.76 2.20 0.10
CA ASN A 134 13.07 1.62 -0.18
C ASN A 134 14.01 1.72 1.02
N ARG A 135 14.02 2.86 1.71
CA ARG A 135 14.82 3.05 2.93
C ARG A 135 14.37 2.13 4.07
N LEU A 136 13.07 1.94 4.24
CA LEU A 136 12.55 0.99 5.25
C LEU A 136 12.95 -0.46 4.92
N ALA A 137 12.96 -0.83 3.63
CA ALA A 137 13.46 -2.14 3.21
C ALA A 137 14.95 -2.32 3.56
N ASP A 138 15.77 -1.28 3.37
CA ASP A 138 17.18 -1.31 3.80
C ASP A 138 17.31 -1.55 5.32
N LEU A 139 16.52 -0.85 6.13
CA LEU A 139 16.53 -1.02 7.58
C LEU A 139 16.11 -2.43 7.98
N ARG A 140 15.01 -2.96 7.42
CA ARG A 140 14.58 -4.34 7.66
C ARG A 140 15.67 -5.34 7.30
N ASP A 141 16.29 -5.19 6.11
CA ASP A 141 17.32 -6.10 5.60
C ASP A 141 18.59 -6.04 6.47
N ASN A 142 18.82 -4.93 7.18
CA ASN A 142 19.87 -4.77 8.19
C ASN A 142 19.45 -5.21 9.61
N GLY A 143 18.30 -5.85 9.76
CA GLY A 143 17.86 -6.49 11.00
C GLY A 143 17.08 -5.61 11.98
N TYR A 144 16.67 -4.41 11.58
CA TYR A 144 15.79 -3.57 12.39
C TYR A 144 14.39 -4.20 12.48
N ARG A 145 13.76 -4.10 13.66
CA ARG A 145 12.41 -4.61 13.88
C ARG A 145 11.35 -3.60 13.47
N SER A 146 10.10 -4.06 13.31
CA SER A 146 8.98 -3.23 12.87
C SER A 146 8.72 -2.00 13.77
N GLU A 147 9.02 -2.09 15.06
CA GLU A 147 8.91 -1.01 16.03
C GLU A 147 10.10 -0.04 16.05
N GLU A 148 11.21 -0.35 15.39
CA GLU A 148 12.47 0.42 15.37
C GLU A 148 12.62 1.32 14.13
N ARG A 149 11.50 1.78 13.59
CA ARG A 149 11.42 2.62 12.37
C ARG A 149 11.84 4.07 12.58
#